data_62f5d2d9018538954f8c7e732509e190
#
_entry.id   62f5d2d9018538954f8c7e732509e190
#
_cell.length_a   1.000
_cell.length_b   1.000
_cell.length_c   1.000
_cell.angle_alpha   90.00
_cell.angle_beta   90.00
_cell.angle_gamma   90.00
#
_symmetry.space_group_name_H-M   'P 1'
#
loop_
_entity.id
_entity.type
_entity.pdbx_description
1 polymer ?
#
loop_
_entity_poly.entity_id
_entity_poly.type
_entity_poly.pdbx_seq_one_letter_code
_entity_poly.pdbx_strand_id
1 'polypeptide(L)'
;MSRAQDSCTDLRTAQPASGDAPRPALTSPTCVPQPHGGNYYNQGEIRKKELEQSCCLLGIPASSVTVVDHRDLPDNPSVQWDTQLLASFVLKHIEANNINLVVTFDAGGVSGHANHISLYTALRYLHSERKLPEGCCVLVLESVNLLRKYISILDVFLSCLLPRDALFILTEEETEQARRAMQCHCSQLLWFRRIYMLFSRYVVINSLHLLEKTTLTTPGVKE
;
A
#
# COMPACT_ATOMS: atom_id res chain seq x y z
N MET A 1 11.40 -17.73 19.51
CA MET A 1 11.35 -17.49 18.04
C MET A 1 10.05 -17.98 17.38
N SER A 2 9.25 -18.82 18.02
CA SER A 2 7.98 -19.38 17.47
C SER A 2 6.78 -18.42 17.52
N ARG A 3 6.61 -17.63 18.58
CA ARG A 3 5.40 -16.81 18.82
C ARG A 3 5.11 -15.67 17.82
N ALA A 4 6.12 -15.06 17.22
CA ALA A 4 5.90 -13.96 16.27
C ALA A 4 5.46 -14.47 14.89
N GLN A 5 5.81 -15.70 14.55
CA GLN A 5 5.38 -16.35 13.30
C GLN A 5 3.91 -16.80 13.38
N ASP A 6 3.45 -17.20 14.56
CA ASP A 6 2.07 -17.65 14.78
C ASP A 6 1.06 -16.50 14.63
N SER A 7 1.43 -15.28 15.03
CA SER A 7 0.60 -14.07 14.90
C SER A 7 0.32 -13.65 13.45
N CYS A 8 1.28 -13.85 12.54
CA CYS A 8 1.06 -13.57 11.11
C CYS A 8 0.35 -14.71 10.37
N THR A 9 0.43 -15.94 10.88
CA THR A 9 -0.21 -17.11 10.28
C THR A 9 -1.71 -17.11 10.51
N ASP A 10 -2.20 -16.50 11.60
CA ASP A 10 -3.63 -16.36 11.91
C ASP A 10 -4.39 -15.52 10.87
N LEU A 11 -3.71 -14.63 10.16
CA LEU A 11 -4.31 -13.86 9.04
C LEU A 11 -4.68 -14.76 7.84
N ARG A 12 -4.08 -15.93 7.71
CA ARG A 12 -4.36 -16.89 6.62
C ARG A 12 -5.68 -17.65 6.82
N THR A 13 -6.18 -17.74 8.05
CA THR A 13 -7.35 -18.54 8.43
C THR A 13 -8.60 -17.73 8.75
N ALA A 14 -8.52 -16.38 8.71
CA ALA A 14 -9.66 -15.52 8.95
C ALA A 14 -10.66 -15.64 7.79
N GLN A 15 -11.60 -16.58 7.90
CA GLN A 15 -12.85 -16.54 7.15
C GLN A 15 -13.65 -15.32 7.61
N PRO A 16 -14.38 -14.64 6.71
CA PRO A 16 -15.27 -13.55 7.10
C PRO A 16 -16.36 -14.13 8.01
N ALA A 17 -16.26 -13.87 9.31
CA ALA A 17 -17.33 -14.11 10.24
C ALA A 17 -18.45 -13.11 9.92
N SER A 18 -19.61 -13.62 9.57
CA SER A 18 -20.85 -12.85 9.53
C SER A 18 -21.19 -12.37 10.93
N GLY A 19 -21.12 -11.07 11.16
CA GLY A 19 -21.56 -10.41 12.40
C GLY A 19 -20.47 -9.53 13.01
N ASP A 20 -20.71 -8.24 13.05
CA ASP A 20 -20.13 -7.13 13.84
C ASP A 20 -18.81 -7.37 14.61
N ALA A 21 -17.81 -7.97 13.98
CA ALA A 21 -16.45 -7.88 14.47
C ALA A 21 -15.89 -6.48 14.11
N PRO A 22 -15.21 -5.77 15.04
CA PRO A 22 -14.57 -4.52 14.72
C PRO A 22 -13.61 -4.78 13.54
N ARG A 23 -13.89 -4.13 12.41
CA ARG A 23 -13.02 -4.14 11.24
C ARG A 23 -11.62 -3.75 11.75
N PRO A 24 -10.55 -4.48 11.40
CA PRO A 24 -9.21 -4.05 11.77
C PRO A 24 -9.07 -2.62 11.27
N ALA A 25 -8.83 -1.69 12.19
CA ALA A 25 -8.60 -0.31 11.85
C ALA A 25 -7.41 -0.30 10.90
N LEU A 26 -7.67 0.00 9.62
CA LEU A 26 -6.63 0.31 8.66
C LEU A 26 -5.91 1.54 9.20
N THR A 27 -4.86 1.29 9.96
CA THR A 27 -4.09 2.33 10.60
C THR A 27 -3.39 3.13 9.52
N SER A 28 -3.85 4.36 9.39
CA SER A 28 -3.21 5.51 8.76
C SER A 28 -2.56 5.25 7.41
N PRO A 29 -3.19 5.66 6.30
CA PRO A 29 -2.45 5.81 5.07
C PRO A 29 -1.34 6.83 5.33
N THR A 30 -0.11 6.36 5.40
CA THR A 30 1.05 7.25 5.33
C THR A 30 1.03 7.83 3.94
N CYS A 31 0.56 9.06 3.82
CA CYS A 31 0.58 9.75 2.56
C CYS A 31 1.99 10.20 2.20
N VAL A 32 2.32 9.89 0.98
CA VAL A 32 3.55 10.22 0.29
C VAL A 32 3.98 11.67 0.53
N PRO A 33 5.26 11.93 0.83
CA PRO A 33 5.79 13.28 1.01
C PRO A 33 5.44 14.19 -0.15
N GLN A 34 4.99 15.40 0.15
CA GLN A 34 4.86 16.47 -0.85
C GLN A 34 5.93 17.52 -0.59
N PRO A 35 6.81 17.83 -1.54
CA PRO A 35 7.90 18.78 -1.34
C PRO A 35 7.43 20.23 -1.47
N HIS A 36 7.82 21.05 -0.52
CA HIS A 36 7.73 22.51 -0.60
C HIS A 36 8.83 23.14 -1.47
N GLY A 37 9.36 22.48 -2.44
CA GLY A 37 10.43 23.07 -3.23
C GLY A 37 10.50 22.67 -4.69
N GLY A 38 9.62 21.83 -5.13
CA GLY A 38 9.64 21.27 -6.47
C GLY A 38 8.29 20.78 -6.91
N ASN A 39 7.27 21.53 -6.60
CA ASN A 39 5.90 21.26 -7.00
C ASN A 39 5.82 21.30 -8.52
N TYR A 40 5.92 20.15 -9.18
CA TYR A 40 5.89 20.03 -10.64
C TYR A 40 4.68 20.78 -11.28
N TYR A 41 3.64 21.05 -10.48
CA TYR A 41 2.43 21.77 -10.89
C TYR A 41 1.97 22.85 -9.91
N ASN A 42 2.73 23.18 -8.87
CA ASN A 42 2.35 24.14 -7.81
C ASN A 42 0.97 23.83 -7.15
N GLN A 43 0.61 22.55 -6.99
CA GLN A 43 -0.69 22.08 -6.53
C GLN A 43 -0.65 21.32 -5.19
N GLY A 44 0.43 21.40 -4.41
CA GLY A 44 0.61 20.62 -3.19
C GLY A 44 -0.52 20.78 -2.18
N GLU A 45 -0.91 22.01 -1.90
CA GLU A 45 -2.02 22.30 -0.97
C GLU A 45 -3.38 21.78 -1.47
N ILE A 46 -3.61 21.87 -2.79
CA ILE A 46 -4.85 21.34 -3.39
C ILE A 46 -4.89 19.83 -3.22
N ARG A 47 -3.81 19.14 -3.57
CA ARG A 47 -3.71 17.68 -3.47
C ARG A 47 -3.84 17.18 -2.03
N LYS A 48 -3.32 17.93 -1.05
CA LYS A 48 -3.45 17.61 0.37
C LYS A 48 -4.91 17.65 0.81
N LYS A 49 -5.66 18.70 0.42
CA LYS A 49 -7.09 18.80 0.71
C LYS A 49 -7.90 17.71 0.02
N GLU A 50 -7.58 17.40 -1.24
CA GLU A 50 -8.21 16.30 -1.98
C GLU A 50 -7.98 14.95 -1.29
N LEU A 51 -6.77 14.72 -0.78
CA LEU A 51 -6.44 13.54 -0.01
C LEU A 51 -7.24 13.44 1.30
N GLU A 52 -7.31 14.52 2.08
CA GLU A 52 -8.07 14.58 3.31
C GLU A 52 -9.56 14.28 3.06
N GLN A 53 -10.13 14.83 1.98
CA GLN A 53 -11.51 14.54 1.56
C GLN A 53 -11.70 13.08 1.16
N SER A 54 -10.76 12.52 0.40
CA SER A 54 -10.76 11.11 -0.01
C SER A 54 -10.72 10.18 1.21
N CYS A 55 -9.82 10.46 2.14
CA CYS A 55 -9.70 9.70 3.39
C CYS A 55 -10.99 9.78 4.23
N CYS A 56 -11.59 10.96 4.35
CA CYS A 56 -12.85 11.15 5.06
C CYS A 56 -13.98 10.28 4.47
N LEU A 57 -14.11 10.23 3.14
CA LEU A 57 -15.08 9.37 2.46
C LEU A 57 -14.83 7.87 2.70
N LEU A 58 -13.59 7.48 2.91
CA LEU A 58 -13.22 6.11 3.28
C LEU A 58 -13.39 5.81 4.78
N GLY A 59 -13.88 6.78 5.55
CA GLY A 59 -14.05 6.63 7.00
C GLY A 59 -12.74 6.77 7.78
N ILE A 60 -11.68 7.31 7.18
CA ILE A 60 -10.39 7.56 7.82
C ILE A 60 -10.39 9.00 8.36
N PRO A 61 -10.33 9.21 9.68
CA PRO A 61 -10.33 10.55 10.25
C PRO A 61 -9.03 11.29 9.88
N ALA A 62 -9.10 12.61 9.72
CA ALA A 62 -7.95 13.45 9.40
C ALA A 62 -6.79 13.31 10.38
N SER A 63 -7.09 13.03 11.66
CA SER A 63 -6.08 12.77 12.70
C SER A 63 -5.25 11.51 12.46
N SER A 64 -5.75 10.58 11.64
CA SER A 64 -5.06 9.35 11.23
C SER A 64 -4.32 9.48 9.89
N VAL A 65 -4.32 10.67 9.30
CA VAL A 65 -3.61 10.94 8.04
C VAL A 65 -2.33 11.72 8.34
N THR A 66 -1.17 11.11 8.04
CA THR A 66 0.13 11.78 8.21
C THR A 66 0.71 12.07 6.84
N VAL A 67 1.00 13.33 6.58
CA VAL A 67 1.69 13.79 5.37
C VAL A 67 3.11 14.18 5.74
N VAL A 68 4.09 13.49 5.16
CA VAL A 68 5.51 13.81 5.35
C VAL A 68 5.99 14.66 4.18
N ASP A 69 6.37 15.88 4.45
CA ASP A 69 6.95 16.79 3.47
C ASP A 69 8.46 16.93 3.70
N HIS A 70 9.24 16.46 2.73
CA HIS A 70 10.69 16.47 2.83
C HIS A 70 11.33 16.71 1.47
N ARG A 71 12.27 17.68 1.39
CA ARG A 71 12.90 18.11 0.13
C ARG A 71 13.62 16.96 -0.62
N ASP A 72 14.18 16.01 0.12
CA ASP A 72 14.93 14.89 -0.46
C ASP A 72 14.01 13.69 -0.85
N LEU A 73 12.70 13.83 -0.65
CA LEU A 73 11.67 12.86 -1.06
C LEU A 73 10.67 13.54 -2.02
N PRO A 74 11.11 14.00 -3.20
CA PRO A 74 10.27 14.75 -4.12
C PRO A 74 9.14 13.90 -4.70
N ASP A 75 7.94 14.50 -4.89
CA ASP A 75 6.82 13.86 -5.60
C ASP A 75 7.08 13.83 -7.12
N ASN A 76 8.07 13.06 -7.51
CA ASN A 76 8.43 12.82 -8.89
C ASN A 76 8.45 11.30 -9.13
N PRO A 77 7.57 10.76 -10.00
CA PRO A 77 7.46 9.32 -10.22
C PRO A 77 8.71 8.66 -10.83
N SER A 78 9.65 9.49 -11.32
CA SER A 78 10.92 9.03 -11.91
C SER A 78 12.10 9.08 -10.92
N VAL A 79 11.90 9.64 -9.72
CA VAL A 79 12.97 9.81 -8.72
C VAL A 79 12.84 8.73 -7.66
N GLN A 80 13.91 7.95 -7.51
CA GLN A 80 14.03 7.00 -6.42
C GLN A 80 14.45 7.73 -5.15
N TRP A 81 13.76 7.48 -4.05
CA TRP A 81 14.05 8.07 -2.75
C TRP A 81 15.15 7.31 -2.01
N ASP A 82 15.91 8.04 -1.18
CA ASP A 82 16.89 7.41 -0.31
C ASP A 82 16.22 6.41 0.64
N THR A 83 16.73 5.17 0.61
CA THR A 83 16.15 4.05 1.35
C THR A 83 16.26 4.23 2.86
N GLN A 84 17.40 4.75 3.37
CA GLN A 84 17.63 4.88 4.81
C GLN A 84 16.82 6.03 5.39
N LEU A 85 16.78 7.16 4.68
CA LEU A 85 15.96 8.30 5.06
C LEU A 85 14.49 7.92 5.14
N LEU A 86 13.95 7.29 4.09
CA LEU A 86 12.56 6.86 4.04
C LEU A 86 12.25 5.81 5.12
N ALA A 87 13.14 4.84 5.32
CA ALA A 87 13.02 3.83 6.36
C ALA A 87 12.96 4.46 7.77
N SER A 88 13.73 5.51 8.02
CA SER A 88 13.70 6.22 9.30
C SER A 88 12.36 6.87 9.59
N PHE A 89 11.73 7.52 8.60
CA PHE A 89 10.40 8.09 8.75
C PHE A 89 9.33 7.02 8.97
N VAL A 90 9.37 5.93 8.19
CA VAL A 90 8.42 4.83 8.30
C VAL A 90 8.54 4.16 9.67
N LEU A 91 9.75 3.83 10.11
CA LEU A 91 9.99 3.19 11.40
C LEU A 91 9.49 4.06 12.57
N LYS A 92 9.87 5.35 12.57
CA LYS A 92 9.40 6.30 13.58
C LYS A 92 7.87 6.37 13.66
N HIS A 93 7.19 6.33 12.51
CA HIS A 93 5.73 6.35 12.47
C HIS A 93 5.13 5.04 13.00
N ILE A 94 5.70 3.90 12.67
CA ILE A 94 5.30 2.57 13.17
C ILE A 94 5.41 2.52 14.69
N GLU A 95 6.56 2.93 15.24
CA GLU A 95 6.81 2.92 16.67
C GLU A 95 5.92 3.90 17.44
N ALA A 96 5.79 5.15 16.94
CA ALA A 96 4.99 6.18 17.61
C ALA A 96 3.50 5.83 17.71
N ASN A 97 2.99 5.01 16.79
CA ASN A 97 1.57 4.65 16.73
C ASN A 97 1.31 3.18 17.08
N ASN A 98 2.32 2.42 17.52
CA ASN A 98 2.23 0.99 17.85
C ASN A 98 1.59 0.17 16.72
N ILE A 99 2.03 0.41 15.47
CA ILE A 99 1.49 -0.25 14.28
C ILE A 99 1.98 -1.69 14.22
N ASN A 100 1.07 -2.65 14.13
CA ASN A 100 1.36 -4.08 14.03
C ASN A 100 1.14 -4.65 12.62
N LEU A 101 0.50 -3.90 11.73
CA LEU A 101 0.29 -4.28 10.33
C LEU A 101 0.55 -3.10 9.41
N VAL A 102 1.46 -3.29 8.46
CA VAL A 102 1.78 -2.32 7.41
C VAL A 102 1.37 -2.88 6.07
N VAL A 103 0.66 -2.09 5.27
CA VAL A 103 0.34 -2.43 3.87
C VAL A 103 1.09 -1.46 2.96
N THR A 104 1.81 -1.99 1.98
CA THR A 104 2.60 -1.21 1.04
C THR A 104 2.54 -1.79 -0.38
N PHE A 105 3.29 -1.20 -1.30
CA PHE A 105 3.49 -1.71 -2.66
C PHE A 105 4.49 -2.87 -2.65
N ASP A 106 4.49 -3.65 -3.73
CA ASP A 106 5.54 -4.62 -4.03
C ASP A 106 6.68 -4.00 -4.85
N ALA A 107 7.63 -4.82 -5.29
CA ALA A 107 8.75 -4.39 -6.12
C ALA A 107 8.34 -3.79 -7.48
N GLY A 108 7.13 -4.07 -7.97
CA GLY A 108 6.56 -3.51 -9.19
C GLY A 108 5.89 -2.16 -9.00
N GLY A 109 5.58 -1.77 -7.74
CA GLY A 109 4.97 -0.48 -7.39
C GLY A 109 3.65 -0.21 -8.09
N VAL A 110 2.89 -1.26 -8.46
CA VAL A 110 1.61 -1.25 -9.21
C VAL A 110 1.71 -0.60 -10.60
N SER A 111 2.39 0.52 -10.72
CA SER A 111 2.51 1.33 -11.94
C SER A 111 3.97 1.60 -12.35
N GLY A 112 4.94 1.00 -11.68
CA GLY A 112 6.36 1.22 -11.93
C GLY A 112 6.89 2.59 -11.46
N HIS A 113 6.16 3.32 -10.62
CA HIS A 113 6.61 4.60 -10.09
C HIS A 113 7.75 4.40 -9.11
N ALA A 114 8.84 5.13 -9.26
CA ALA A 114 10.04 5.00 -8.43
C ALA A 114 9.75 5.26 -6.94
N ASN A 115 8.88 6.20 -6.61
CA ASN A 115 8.46 6.49 -5.24
C ASN A 115 7.69 5.32 -4.60
N HIS A 116 6.80 4.62 -5.32
CA HIS A 116 6.12 3.41 -4.82
C HIS A 116 7.11 2.26 -4.57
N ILE A 117 8.06 2.07 -5.50
CA ILE A 117 9.13 1.07 -5.37
C ILE A 117 10.05 1.42 -4.20
N SER A 118 10.32 2.70 -3.95
CA SER A 118 11.13 3.16 -2.82
C SER A 118 10.49 2.80 -1.47
N LEU A 119 9.16 2.91 -1.33
CA LEU A 119 8.43 2.48 -0.13
C LEU A 119 8.60 0.98 0.14
N TYR A 120 8.46 0.15 -0.89
CA TYR A 120 8.74 -1.28 -0.79
C TYR A 120 10.18 -1.54 -0.36
N THR A 121 11.14 -0.86 -0.98
CA THR A 121 12.58 -1.04 -0.70
C THR A 121 12.91 -0.66 0.74
N ALA A 122 12.35 0.43 1.25
CA ALA A 122 12.54 0.87 2.62
C ALA A 122 11.98 -0.14 3.65
N LEU A 123 10.77 -0.65 3.42
CA LEU A 123 10.18 -1.66 4.31
C LEU A 123 10.90 -3.00 4.23
N ARG A 124 11.34 -3.40 3.03
CA ARG A 124 12.18 -4.58 2.86
C ARG A 124 13.53 -4.45 3.61
N TYR A 125 14.14 -3.27 3.56
CA TYR A 125 15.35 -2.97 4.34
C TYR A 125 15.10 -3.11 5.84
N LEU A 126 14.05 -2.46 6.37
CA LEU A 126 13.69 -2.57 7.80
C LEU A 126 13.44 -4.02 8.23
N HIS A 127 12.75 -4.78 7.38
CA HIS A 127 12.44 -6.18 7.64
C HIS A 127 13.70 -7.06 7.61
N SER A 128 14.58 -6.90 6.61
CA SER A 128 15.83 -7.68 6.50
C SER A 128 16.79 -7.41 7.64
N GLU A 129 16.89 -6.14 8.07
CA GLU A 129 17.70 -5.69 9.20
C GLU A 129 17.07 -5.97 10.57
N ARG A 130 15.87 -6.57 10.61
CA ARG A 130 15.12 -6.85 11.85
C ARG A 130 14.88 -5.59 12.70
N LYS A 131 14.68 -4.45 12.05
CA LYS A 131 14.42 -3.17 12.71
C LYS A 131 12.93 -2.92 12.99
N LEU A 132 12.03 -3.69 12.37
CA LEU A 132 10.61 -3.58 12.67
C LEU A 132 10.32 -4.09 14.09
N PRO A 133 9.35 -3.46 14.81
CA PRO A 133 8.90 -3.94 16.10
C PRO A 133 8.47 -5.41 16.07
N GLU A 134 8.60 -6.10 17.20
CA GLU A 134 8.16 -7.49 17.31
C GLU A 134 6.64 -7.59 17.08
N GLY A 135 6.25 -8.55 16.23
CA GLY A 135 4.85 -8.74 15.85
C GLY A 135 4.35 -7.79 14.74
N CYS A 136 5.16 -6.86 14.23
CA CYS A 136 4.80 -6.04 13.10
C CYS A 136 4.92 -6.83 11.78
N CYS A 137 3.79 -7.01 11.10
CA CYS A 137 3.69 -7.70 9.81
C CYS A 137 3.66 -6.68 8.67
N VAL A 138 4.23 -7.04 7.52
CA VAL A 138 4.18 -6.22 6.31
C VAL A 138 3.51 -7.01 5.20
N LEU A 139 2.42 -6.48 4.66
CA LEU A 139 1.75 -6.99 3.47
C LEU A 139 2.10 -6.10 2.27
N VAL A 140 2.39 -6.73 1.13
CA VAL A 140 2.70 -6.04 -0.12
C VAL A 140 1.60 -6.30 -1.15
N LEU A 141 1.12 -5.22 -1.77
CA LEU A 141 0.10 -5.26 -2.82
C LEU A 141 0.71 -5.80 -4.11
N GLU A 142 0.15 -6.89 -4.63
CA GLU A 142 0.60 -7.56 -5.85
C GLU A 142 0.47 -6.65 -7.08
N SER A 143 1.57 -6.40 -7.78
CA SER A 143 1.58 -5.80 -9.11
C SER A 143 1.26 -6.84 -10.16
N VAL A 144 0.16 -6.67 -10.88
CA VAL A 144 -0.25 -7.59 -11.93
C VAL A 144 0.13 -7.06 -13.31
N ASN A 145 0.22 -7.96 -14.30
CA ASN A 145 0.45 -7.56 -15.67
C ASN A 145 -0.69 -6.70 -16.26
N LEU A 146 -0.42 -6.03 -17.36
CA LEU A 146 -1.32 -5.05 -17.96
C LEU A 146 -2.70 -5.63 -18.28
N LEU A 147 -2.77 -6.88 -18.76
CA LEU A 147 -4.03 -7.53 -19.09
C LEU A 147 -4.89 -7.71 -17.84
N ARG A 148 -4.36 -8.35 -16.79
CA ARG A 148 -5.05 -8.55 -15.52
C ARG A 148 -5.45 -7.23 -14.85
N LYS A 149 -4.65 -6.17 -15.07
CA LYS A 149 -4.91 -4.83 -14.51
C LYS A 149 -6.24 -4.24 -14.98
N TYR A 150 -6.69 -4.58 -16.21
CA TYR A 150 -7.84 -3.96 -16.86
C TYR A 150 -9.03 -4.87 -17.13
N ILE A 151 -9.02 -6.10 -16.66
CA ILE A 151 -10.16 -7.01 -16.78
C ILE A 151 -11.13 -6.95 -15.58
N SER A 152 -10.90 -6.01 -14.66
CA SER A 152 -11.79 -5.72 -13.53
C SER A 152 -12.26 -7.00 -12.79
N ILE A 153 -13.57 -7.18 -12.69
CA ILE A 153 -14.19 -8.30 -11.96
C ILE A 153 -13.81 -9.68 -12.53
N LEU A 154 -13.44 -9.78 -13.81
CA LEU A 154 -13.02 -11.05 -14.40
C LEU A 154 -11.71 -11.57 -13.78
N ASP A 155 -10.88 -10.70 -13.23
CA ASP A 155 -9.67 -11.10 -12.53
C ASP A 155 -9.95 -11.81 -11.20
N VAL A 156 -11.17 -11.71 -10.66
CA VAL A 156 -11.57 -12.42 -9.42
C VAL A 156 -11.39 -13.92 -9.61
N PHE A 157 -11.88 -14.50 -10.72
CA PHE A 157 -11.72 -15.92 -10.99
C PHE A 157 -10.27 -16.35 -11.06
N LEU A 158 -9.43 -15.59 -11.78
CA LEU A 158 -8.02 -15.88 -11.90
C LEU A 158 -7.31 -15.71 -10.55
N SER A 159 -7.64 -14.65 -9.84
CA SER A 159 -7.08 -14.38 -8.53
C SER A 159 -7.50 -15.42 -7.50
N CYS A 160 -8.68 -16.04 -7.59
CA CYS A 160 -9.09 -17.12 -6.70
C CYS A 160 -8.28 -18.42 -6.90
N LEU A 161 -7.63 -18.60 -8.02
CA LEU A 161 -6.83 -19.78 -8.34
C LEU A 161 -5.34 -19.63 -8.00
N LEU A 162 -4.86 -18.40 -7.78
CA LEU A 162 -3.46 -18.14 -7.53
C LEU A 162 -3.14 -18.14 -6.02
N PRO A 163 -1.96 -18.61 -5.59
CA PRO A 163 -1.55 -18.56 -4.20
C PRO A 163 -1.33 -17.11 -3.75
N ARG A 164 -1.78 -16.77 -2.54
CA ARG A 164 -1.61 -15.46 -1.91
C ARG A 164 -1.86 -15.58 -0.41
N ASP A 165 -1.41 -14.59 0.36
CA ASP A 165 -1.59 -14.59 1.81
C ASP A 165 -2.91 -13.89 2.21
N ALA A 166 -3.31 -12.84 1.49
CA ALA A 166 -4.59 -12.18 1.70
C ALA A 166 -5.24 -11.76 0.37
N LEU A 167 -6.57 -11.85 0.30
CA LEU A 167 -7.37 -11.41 -0.83
C LEU A 167 -8.52 -10.57 -0.33
N PHE A 168 -8.62 -9.36 -0.85
CA PHE A 168 -9.73 -8.46 -0.61
C PHE A 168 -10.56 -8.32 -1.89
N ILE A 169 -11.81 -8.72 -1.82
CA ILE A 169 -12.79 -8.53 -2.88
C ILE A 169 -13.82 -7.56 -2.32
N LEU A 170 -13.94 -6.41 -2.95
CA LEU A 170 -14.84 -5.35 -2.51
C LEU A 170 -16.27 -5.68 -2.95
N THR A 171 -17.22 -5.39 -2.07
CA THR A 171 -18.64 -5.38 -2.41
C THR A 171 -18.95 -4.26 -3.41
N GLU A 172 -20.14 -4.24 -3.97
CA GLU A 172 -20.56 -3.16 -4.86
C GLU A 172 -20.56 -1.80 -4.15
N GLU A 173 -21.02 -1.76 -2.91
CA GLU A 173 -21.02 -0.54 -2.07
C GLU A 173 -19.62 -0.05 -1.77
N GLU A 174 -18.70 -0.94 -1.39
CA GLU A 174 -17.30 -0.60 -1.14
C GLU A 174 -16.58 -0.14 -2.42
N THR A 175 -16.89 -0.78 -3.55
CA THR A 175 -16.38 -0.39 -4.87
C THR A 175 -16.83 1.02 -5.23
N GLU A 176 -18.12 1.34 -5.01
CA GLU A 176 -18.63 2.68 -5.26
C GLU A 176 -18.04 3.71 -4.30
N GLN A 177 -17.86 3.36 -3.02
CA GLN A 177 -17.17 4.22 -2.05
C GLN A 177 -15.73 4.50 -2.48
N ALA A 178 -14.98 3.49 -2.94
CA ALA A 178 -13.63 3.66 -3.46
C ALA A 178 -13.59 4.57 -4.69
N ARG A 179 -14.57 4.45 -5.60
CA ARG A 179 -14.68 5.33 -6.77
C ARG A 179 -14.94 6.78 -6.37
N ARG A 180 -15.85 7.01 -5.41
CA ARG A 180 -16.13 8.36 -4.88
C ARG A 180 -14.90 8.96 -4.21
N ALA A 181 -14.17 8.19 -3.43
CA ALA A 181 -12.93 8.63 -2.81
C ALA A 181 -11.89 9.05 -3.87
N MET A 182 -11.76 8.27 -4.94
CA MET A 182 -10.88 8.64 -6.07
C MET A 182 -11.36 9.89 -6.81
N GLN A 183 -12.66 10.16 -6.87
CA GLN A 183 -13.21 11.37 -7.51
C GLN A 183 -12.86 12.66 -6.75
N CYS A 184 -12.51 12.59 -5.47
CA CYS A 184 -12.01 13.73 -4.72
C CYS A 184 -10.70 14.29 -5.27
N HIS A 185 -9.89 13.46 -5.94
CA HIS A 185 -8.62 13.87 -6.55
C HIS A 185 -8.82 14.60 -7.91
N CYS A 186 -9.66 15.64 -7.92
CA CYS A 186 -10.08 16.34 -9.12
C CYS A 186 -8.90 16.91 -9.93
N SER A 187 -7.88 17.42 -9.24
CA SER A 187 -6.68 18.00 -9.89
C SER A 187 -5.85 16.95 -10.67
N GLN A 188 -6.02 15.68 -10.33
CA GLN A 188 -5.26 14.57 -10.91
C GLN A 188 -6.13 13.65 -11.79
N LEU A 189 -7.46 13.77 -11.69
CA LEU A 189 -8.41 12.87 -12.33
C LEU A 189 -8.74 13.31 -13.77
N LEU A 190 -7.76 13.15 -14.65
CA LEU A 190 -7.93 13.38 -16.09
C LEU A 190 -8.93 12.38 -16.69
N TRP A 191 -9.53 12.72 -17.84
CA TRP A 191 -10.56 11.91 -18.49
C TRP A 191 -10.16 10.43 -18.69
N PHE A 192 -8.93 10.15 -19.11
CA PHE A 192 -8.44 8.79 -19.31
C PHE A 192 -8.28 8.01 -17.97
N ARG A 193 -7.99 8.72 -16.85
CA ARG A 193 -7.95 8.08 -15.53
C ARG A 193 -9.34 7.69 -15.05
N ARG A 194 -10.38 8.41 -15.42
CA ARG A 194 -11.78 8.03 -15.15
C ARG A 194 -12.15 6.73 -15.85
N ILE A 195 -11.78 6.60 -17.13
CA ILE A 195 -11.94 5.35 -17.88
C ILE A 195 -11.14 4.22 -17.25
N TYR A 196 -9.88 4.49 -16.88
CA TYR A 196 -9.04 3.55 -16.18
C TYR A 196 -9.69 2.98 -14.92
N MET A 197 -10.33 3.80 -14.09
CA MET A 197 -10.99 3.35 -12.87
C MET A 197 -12.17 2.41 -13.12
N LEU A 198 -12.83 2.50 -14.28
CA LEU A 198 -13.94 1.59 -14.63
C LEU A 198 -13.44 0.16 -14.85
N PHE A 199 -12.25 0.02 -15.41
CA PHE A 199 -11.67 -1.27 -15.79
C PHE A 199 -10.59 -1.78 -14.84
N SER A 200 -10.12 -0.94 -13.90
CA SER A 200 -9.05 -1.31 -12.97
C SER A 200 -9.50 -2.38 -11.98
N ARG A 201 -8.77 -3.50 -11.95
CA ARG A 201 -8.99 -4.54 -10.94
C ARG A 201 -8.83 -4.01 -9.52
N TYR A 202 -7.91 -3.07 -9.29
CA TYR A 202 -7.58 -2.56 -7.96
C TYR A 202 -8.74 -1.83 -7.26
N VAL A 203 -9.78 -1.47 -8.01
CA VAL A 203 -11.01 -0.91 -7.46
C VAL A 203 -11.98 -2.01 -6.96
N VAL A 204 -11.77 -3.26 -7.38
CA VAL A 204 -12.65 -4.40 -7.08
C VAL A 204 -11.94 -5.46 -6.26
N ILE A 205 -10.68 -5.76 -6.60
CA ILE A 205 -9.94 -6.88 -6.01
C ILE A 205 -8.48 -6.52 -5.76
N ASN A 206 -7.97 -6.86 -4.57
CA ASN A 206 -6.59 -6.63 -4.16
C ASN A 206 -6.01 -7.90 -3.55
N SER A 207 -4.92 -8.39 -4.15
CA SER A 207 -4.15 -9.53 -3.66
C SER A 207 -2.93 -9.02 -2.91
N LEU A 208 -2.65 -9.57 -1.75
CA LEU A 208 -1.51 -9.18 -0.94
C LEU A 208 -0.69 -10.42 -0.54
N HIS A 209 0.60 -10.21 -0.41
CA HIS A 209 1.56 -11.19 0.06
C HIS A 209 2.30 -10.69 1.30
N LEU A 210 2.64 -11.59 2.20
CA LEU A 210 3.55 -11.27 3.30
C LEU A 210 4.94 -10.95 2.75
N LEU A 211 5.54 -9.90 3.26
CA LEU A 211 6.94 -9.60 2.99
C LEU A 211 7.81 -10.63 3.72
N GLU A 212 8.18 -11.69 3.02
CA GLU A 212 9.01 -12.76 3.57
C GLU A 212 10.47 -12.33 3.70
N LYS A 213 11.16 -12.91 4.69
CA LYS A 213 12.61 -12.82 4.76
C LYS A 213 13.19 -13.47 3.51
N THR A 214 13.93 -12.71 2.72
CA THR A 214 14.74 -13.28 1.65
C THR A 214 15.73 -14.23 2.32
N THR A 215 15.47 -15.55 2.26
CA THR A 215 16.51 -16.53 2.47
C THR A 215 17.52 -16.29 1.34
N LEU A 216 18.67 -15.72 1.69
CA LEU A 216 19.82 -15.71 0.81
C LEU A 216 20.18 -17.19 0.59
N THR A 217 19.63 -17.78 -0.47
CA THR A 217 20.20 -18.99 -1.04
C THR A 217 21.56 -18.55 -1.58
N THR A 218 22.60 -18.79 -0.80
CA THR A 218 23.98 -18.79 -1.27
C THR A 218 24.00 -19.67 -2.51
N PRO A 219 24.43 -19.15 -3.68
CA PRO A 219 24.65 -20.02 -4.83
C PRO A 219 25.71 -21.04 -4.39
N GLY A 220 25.34 -22.32 -4.41
CA GLY A 220 26.25 -23.40 -4.07
C GLY A 220 27.51 -23.27 -4.88
N VAL A 221 28.64 -23.09 -4.21
CA VAL A 221 29.95 -23.32 -4.76
C VAL A 221 29.96 -24.79 -5.17
N LYS A 222 29.93 -25.06 -6.45
CA LYS A 222 30.26 -26.39 -6.99
C LYS A 222 31.76 -26.54 -6.85
N GLU A 223 32.16 -27.45 -5.96
CA GLU A 223 33.47 -28.08 -6.01
C GLU A 223 33.64 -28.93 -7.28
#